data_85457c6bbfebdaf8e65feb0cdf3562ae
#
_entry.id   85457c6bbfebdaf8e65feb0cdf3562ae
#
_cell.length_a   1.000
_cell.length_b   1.000
_cell.length_c   1.000
_cell.angle_alpha   90.00
_cell.angle_beta   90.00
_cell.angle_gamma   90.00
#
_symmetry.space_group_name_H-M   'P 1'
#
loop_
_entity.id
_entity.type
_entity.pdbx_description
1 polymer ?
#
loop_
_entity_poly.entity_id
_entity_poly.type
_entity_poly.pdbx_seq_one_letter_code
_entity_poly.pdbx_strand_id
1 'polypeptide(L)'
;MTTALKDAATDRRKQLAAQLLRGESVMVTQQGELRPLGERGGSEVAITVPEGKLAAPSLYWYERDPELFQAELAAMNHFFPQFRPDRLPDGRMSWLGSLASGIPGSQRIWHLQLVYDHDHPHGDDYGGSISVFPIEPDLNALTEQLEEPIPHTLRHEASGELSLCTVAAESFRHGRDHCSTAASALAWAAKWIAAFELWMLGELSMAQFAGHRI
;
A
#
# COMPACT_ATOMS: atom_id res chain seq x y z
N MET A 1 37.07 -27.37 37.28
CA MET A 1 35.98 -27.80 36.37
C MET A 1 35.11 -26.67 35.83
N THR A 2 35.16 -25.44 36.34
CA THR A 2 34.23 -24.34 35.96
C THR A 2 34.59 -23.59 34.67
N THR A 3 35.88 -23.54 34.28
CA THR A 3 36.34 -22.76 33.12
C THR A 3 36.00 -23.47 31.81
N ALA A 4 36.23 -24.75 31.66
CA ALA A 4 35.98 -25.53 30.46
C ALA A 4 34.49 -25.59 30.08
N LEU A 5 33.57 -25.55 31.03
CA LEU A 5 32.12 -25.49 30.78
C LEU A 5 31.66 -24.11 30.28
N LYS A 6 32.31 -23.03 30.73
CA LYS A 6 32.05 -21.68 30.24
C LYS A 6 32.53 -21.48 28.81
N ASP A 7 33.70 -22.05 28.48
CA ASP A 7 34.27 -21.95 27.13
C ASP A 7 33.41 -22.72 26.12
N ALA A 8 32.95 -23.93 26.44
CA ALA A 8 32.05 -24.73 25.62
C ALA A 8 30.69 -24.02 25.35
N ALA A 9 30.12 -23.38 26.39
CA ALA A 9 28.88 -22.63 26.22
C ALA A 9 29.02 -21.39 25.34
N THR A 10 30.20 -20.75 25.41
CA THR A 10 30.50 -19.58 24.57
C THR A 10 30.68 -19.96 23.12
N ASP A 11 31.37 -21.07 22.85
CA ASP A 11 31.58 -21.58 21.50
C ASP A 11 30.25 -22.01 20.85
N ARG A 12 29.37 -22.66 21.60
CA ARG A 12 28.03 -23.04 21.12
C ARG A 12 27.19 -21.83 20.75
N ARG A 13 27.23 -20.74 21.54
CA ARG A 13 26.51 -19.49 21.20
C ARG A 13 27.01 -18.87 19.90
N LYS A 14 28.36 -18.83 19.71
CA LYS A 14 28.95 -18.29 18.47
C LYS A 14 28.56 -19.13 17.25
N GLN A 15 28.59 -20.45 17.39
CA GLN A 15 28.19 -21.36 16.32
C GLN A 15 26.72 -21.18 15.93
N LEU A 16 25.83 -21.13 16.93
CA LEU A 16 24.42 -20.91 16.69
C LEU A 16 24.13 -19.54 16.04
N ALA A 17 24.79 -18.48 16.53
CA ALA A 17 24.70 -17.16 15.93
C ALA A 17 25.14 -17.17 14.46
N ALA A 18 26.24 -17.85 14.14
CA ALA A 18 26.74 -17.97 12.77
C ALA A 18 25.76 -18.73 11.85
N GLN A 19 25.12 -19.77 12.35
CA GLN A 19 24.10 -20.52 11.61
C GLN A 19 22.86 -19.67 11.32
N LEU A 20 22.35 -18.96 12.34
CA LEU A 20 21.21 -18.06 12.17
C LEU A 20 21.49 -16.94 11.16
N LEU A 21 22.69 -16.34 11.21
CA LEU A 21 23.09 -15.29 10.27
C LEU A 21 23.21 -15.81 8.82
N ARG A 22 23.57 -17.08 8.62
CA ARG A 22 23.59 -17.71 7.29
C ARG A 22 22.23 -18.19 6.82
N GLY A 23 21.23 -18.19 7.70
CA GLY A 23 19.90 -18.70 7.41
C GLY A 23 19.87 -20.23 7.26
N GLU A 24 20.78 -20.96 7.92
CA GLU A 24 20.85 -22.41 7.87
C GLU A 24 19.66 -23.07 8.63
N SER A 25 19.30 -24.28 8.24
CA SER A 25 18.28 -25.05 8.92
C SER A 25 18.70 -25.34 10.37
N VAL A 26 17.77 -25.18 11.30
CA VAL A 26 17.96 -25.48 12.73
C VAL A 26 16.80 -26.33 13.26
N MET A 27 17.01 -26.99 14.40
CA MET A 27 15.94 -27.68 15.11
C MET A 27 15.48 -26.87 16.31
N VAL A 28 14.17 -26.91 16.59
CA VAL A 28 13.57 -26.31 17.79
C VAL A 28 12.93 -27.43 18.60
N THR A 29 13.35 -27.57 19.86
CA THR A 29 12.77 -28.54 20.81
C THR A 29 11.39 -28.06 21.30
N GLN A 30 10.63 -28.92 21.99
CA GLN A 30 9.36 -28.53 22.61
C GLN A 30 9.52 -27.44 23.70
N GLN A 31 10.71 -27.32 24.27
CA GLN A 31 11.06 -26.29 25.24
C GLN A 31 11.48 -24.97 24.59
N GLY A 32 11.49 -24.91 23.24
CA GLY A 32 11.93 -23.72 22.47
C GLY A 32 13.45 -23.60 22.34
N GLU A 33 14.22 -24.63 22.68
CA GLU A 33 15.68 -24.59 22.52
C GLU A 33 16.08 -24.82 21.07
N LEU A 34 16.99 -23.97 20.57
CA LEU A 34 17.57 -24.12 19.24
C LEU A 34 18.75 -25.10 19.28
N ARG A 35 18.78 -26.01 18.31
CA ARG A 35 19.87 -26.98 18.11
C ARG A 35 20.28 -27.04 16.64
N PRO A 36 21.56 -27.26 16.35
CA PRO A 36 22.03 -27.52 14.99
C PRO A 36 21.36 -28.75 14.38
N LEU A 37 21.12 -28.71 13.09
CA LEU A 37 20.57 -29.86 12.38
C LEU A 37 21.56 -31.04 12.47
N GLY A 38 21.09 -32.20 12.98
CA GLY A 38 21.91 -33.41 13.13
C GLY A 38 22.50 -33.65 14.52
N GLU A 39 22.39 -32.74 15.48
CA GLU A 39 22.63 -33.06 16.90
C GLU A 39 21.59 -34.08 17.38
N ARG A 40 22.02 -35.32 17.60
CA ARG A 40 21.18 -36.34 18.22
C ARG A 40 21.02 -36.01 19.72
N GLY A 41 20.05 -35.24 20.05
CA GLY A 41 19.53 -35.14 21.40
C GLY A 41 18.50 -36.24 21.58
N GLY A 42 18.47 -36.91 22.71
CA GLY A 42 17.63 -38.09 23.00
C GLY A 42 16.17 -38.00 22.47
N SER A 43 15.28 -38.83 22.93
CA SER A 43 13.87 -39.00 22.48
C SER A 43 12.96 -37.74 22.47
N GLU A 44 13.54 -36.55 22.33
CA GLU A 44 12.80 -35.29 22.28
C GLU A 44 12.23 -35.02 20.88
N VAL A 45 10.96 -34.69 20.84
CA VAL A 45 10.29 -34.22 19.62
C VAL A 45 10.81 -32.83 19.30
N ALA A 46 11.41 -32.65 18.14
CA ALA A 46 11.92 -31.37 17.67
C ALA A 46 11.37 -31.08 16.26
N ILE A 47 11.11 -29.82 15.99
CA ILE A 47 10.66 -29.33 14.67
C ILE A 47 11.87 -28.78 13.93
N THR A 48 12.07 -29.23 12.70
CA THR A 48 13.07 -28.65 11.81
C THR A 48 12.56 -27.33 11.24
N VAL A 49 13.28 -26.26 11.48
CA VAL A 49 13.06 -24.98 10.80
C VAL A 49 13.87 -25.01 9.50
N PRO A 50 13.23 -24.88 8.33
CA PRO A 50 13.92 -24.93 7.05
C PRO A 50 14.89 -23.77 6.87
N GLU A 51 15.71 -23.85 5.85
CA GLU A 51 16.59 -22.75 5.46
C GLU A 51 15.78 -21.47 5.19
N GLY A 52 16.29 -20.35 5.67
CA GLY A 52 15.68 -19.04 5.50
C GLY A 52 16.25 -18.03 6.47
N LYS A 53 16.23 -16.79 6.07
CA LYS A 53 16.58 -15.68 6.97
C LYS A 53 15.34 -15.21 7.71
N LEU A 54 15.52 -14.72 8.93
CA LEU A 54 14.47 -13.97 9.61
C LEU A 54 14.03 -12.81 8.73
N ALA A 55 12.72 -12.58 8.64
CA ALA A 55 12.19 -11.45 7.92
C ALA A 55 12.81 -10.17 8.50
N ALA A 56 13.31 -9.32 7.61
CA ALA A 56 13.69 -7.97 8.02
C ALA A 56 12.44 -7.23 8.53
N PRO A 57 12.59 -6.27 9.46
CA PRO A 57 11.48 -5.38 9.78
C PRO A 57 10.92 -4.79 8.51
N SER A 58 9.60 -4.89 8.35
CA SER A 58 8.93 -4.29 7.20
C SER A 58 8.92 -2.78 7.42
N LEU A 59 9.80 -2.06 6.75
CA LEU A 59 9.82 -0.61 6.75
C LEU A 59 8.80 -0.09 5.73
N TYR A 60 8.10 0.97 6.07
CA TYR A 60 7.24 1.66 5.12
C TYR A 60 8.06 2.30 4.00
N TRP A 61 7.47 2.50 2.84
CA TRP A 61 8.15 3.07 1.68
C TRP A 61 8.86 4.39 2.00
N TYR A 62 8.24 5.27 2.78
CA TYR A 62 8.80 6.57 3.18
C TYR A 62 9.96 6.47 4.17
N GLU A 63 10.16 5.30 4.80
CA GLU A 63 11.33 4.99 5.62
C GLU A 63 12.43 4.34 4.80
N ARG A 64 12.05 3.57 3.77
CA ARG A 64 12.99 2.91 2.85
C ARG A 64 13.61 3.90 1.85
N ASP A 65 12.81 4.86 1.39
CA ASP A 65 13.21 5.86 0.40
C ASP A 65 12.83 7.29 0.86
N PRO A 66 13.64 7.90 1.72
CA PRO A 66 13.41 9.26 2.18
C PRO A 66 13.47 10.31 1.06
N GLU A 67 14.19 10.06 -0.03
CA GLU A 67 14.27 11.00 -1.16
C GLU A 67 12.95 11.03 -1.93
N LEU A 68 12.38 9.86 -2.21
CA LEU A 68 11.04 9.76 -2.79
C LEU A 68 10.00 10.43 -1.89
N PHE A 69 10.08 10.22 -0.58
CA PHE A 69 9.17 10.87 0.37
C PHE A 69 9.24 12.39 0.31
N GLN A 70 10.44 12.97 0.25
CA GLN A 70 10.61 14.42 0.10
C GLN A 70 10.09 14.93 -1.25
N ALA A 71 10.28 14.16 -2.32
CA ALA A 71 9.74 14.49 -3.63
C ALA A 71 8.20 14.50 -3.64
N GLU A 72 7.55 13.51 -3.01
CA GLU A 72 6.10 13.46 -2.82
C GLU A 72 5.58 14.66 -2.02
N LEU A 73 6.20 14.98 -0.89
CA LEU A 73 5.85 16.17 -0.09
C LEU A 73 5.98 17.45 -0.91
N ALA A 74 7.05 17.62 -1.66
CA ALA A 74 7.28 18.80 -2.48
C ALA A 74 6.24 18.92 -3.61
N ALA A 75 5.93 17.83 -4.30
CA ALA A 75 4.92 17.81 -5.35
C ALA A 75 3.54 18.15 -4.81
N MET A 76 3.12 17.55 -3.70
CA MET A 76 1.83 17.83 -3.07
C MET A 76 1.72 19.27 -2.59
N ASN A 77 2.73 19.79 -1.92
CA ASN A 77 2.75 21.19 -1.48
C ASN A 77 2.70 22.19 -2.64
N HIS A 78 3.26 21.82 -3.79
CA HIS A 78 3.27 22.68 -4.98
C HIS A 78 1.92 22.64 -5.73
N PHE A 79 1.39 21.44 -6.01
CA PHE A 79 0.21 21.27 -6.86
C PHE A 79 -1.11 21.25 -6.10
N PHE A 80 -1.11 20.72 -4.88
CA PHE A 80 -2.31 20.55 -4.06
C PHE A 80 -2.10 20.97 -2.61
N PRO A 81 -1.76 22.26 -2.35
CA PRO A 81 -1.43 22.75 -1.00
C PRO A 81 -2.59 22.66 -0.01
N GLN A 82 -3.82 22.44 -0.47
CA GLN A 82 -5.00 22.20 0.38
C GLN A 82 -5.08 20.80 0.94
N PHE A 83 -4.23 19.85 0.48
CA PHE A 83 -4.13 18.51 1.05
C PHE A 83 -3.09 18.48 2.16
N ARG A 84 -3.42 17.77 3.24
CA ARG A 84 -2.54 17.63 4.39
C ARG A 84 -2.10 16.18 4.54
N PRO A 85 -0.81 15.94 4.84
CA PRO A 85 -0.33 14.58 5.11
C PRO A 85 -0.92 14.08 6.42
N ASP A 86 -1.24 12.80 6.45
CA ASP A 86 -1.76 12.08 7.61
C ASP A 86 -1.22 10.65 7.62
N ARG A 87 -1.41 9.93 8.72
CA ARG A 87 -1.06 8.52 8.85
C ARG A 87 -2.25 7.72 9.34
N LEU A 88 -2.50 6.62 8.65
CA LEU A 88 -3.50 5.65 9.07
C LEU A 88 -3.06 4.91 10.34
N PRO A 89 -3.99 4.29 11.08
CA PRO A 89 -3.65 3.49 12.27
C PRO A 89 -2.69 2.33 11.99
N ASP A 90 -2.67 1.82 10.76
CA ASP A 90 -1.75 0.78 10.31
C ASP A 90 -0.37 1.32 9.89
N GLY A 91 -0.15 2.63 9.98
CA GLY A 91 1.09 3.33 9.67
C GLY A 91 1.25 3.75 8.21
N ARG A 92 0.33 3.38 7.31
CA ARG A 92 0.40 3.84 5.92
C ARG A 92 0.27 5.36 5.85
N MET A 93 1.03 5.95 4.93
CA MET A 93 0.93 7.37 4.61
C MET A 93 -0.37 7.66 3.87
N SER A 94 -1.00 8.79 4.17
CA SER A 94 -2.19 9.27 3.50
C SER A 94 -2.18 10.78 3.33
N TRP A 95 -3.09 11.29 2.50
CA TRP A 95 -3.36 12.71 2.35
C TRP A 95 -4.86 12.95 2.47
N LEU A 96 -5.23 14.00 3.20
CA LEU A 96 -6.62 14.44 3.35
C LEU A 96 -6.77 15.85 2.79
N GLY A 97 -7.80 16.05 1.98
CA GLY A 97 -8.07 17.37 1.42
C GLY A 97 -9.34 17.39 0.58
N SER A 98 -9.55 18.48 -0.14
CA SER A 98 -10.78 18.69 -0.89
C SER A 98 -10.51 19.20 -2.29
N LEU A 99 -11.35 18.76 -3.24
CA LEU A 99 -11.40 19.27 -4.61
C LEU A 99 -12.81 19.74 -4.93
N ALA A 100 -12.88 20.72 -5.83
CA ALA A 100 -14.11 21.12 -6.52
C ALA A 100 -13.86 21.06 -8.02
N SER A 101 -14.85 20.61 -8.79
CA SER A 101 -14.70 20.50 -10.24
C SER A 101 -14.58 21.87 -10.95
N GLY A 102 -15.12 22.92 -10.32
CA GLY A 102 -15.24 24.25 -10.95
C GLY A 102 -16.24 24.31 -12.09
N ILE A 103 -17.04 23.28 -12.32
CA ILE A 103 -18.05 23.22 -13.37
C ILE A 103 -19.19 24.18 -13.03
N PRO A 104 -19.58 25.08 -13.94
CA PRO A 104 -20.72 25.97 -13.73
C PRO A 104 -22.00 25.18 -13.43
N GLY A 105 -22.67 25.50 -12.34
CA GLY A 105 -23.87 24.81 -11.86
C GLY A 105 -23.57 23.68 -10.86
N SER A 106 -22.34 23.26 -10.68
CA SER A 106 -21.93 22.41 -9.56
C SER A 106 -21.39 23.23 -8.41
N GLN A 107 -21.87 22.95 -7.19
CA GLN A 107 -21.34 23.51 -5.93
C GLN A 107 -20.79 22.41 -5.04
N ARG A 108 -20.61 21.20 -5.59
CA ARG A 108 -20.16 20.04 -4.80
C ARG A 108 -18.69 20.17 -4.46
N ILE A 109 -18.38 19.94 -3.21
CA ILE A 109 -17.01 19.79 -2.73
C ILE A 109 -16.78 18.29 -2.46
N TRP A 110 -15.69 17.79 -2.96
CA TRP A 110 -15.26 16.40 -2.78
C TRP A 110 -14.18 16.35 -1.72
N HIS A 111 -14.48 15.73 -0.60
CA HIS A 111 -13.49 15.42 0.43
C HIS A 111 -12.85 14.08 0.09
N LEU A 112 -11.54 14.08 -0.07
CA LEU A 112 -10.78 12.93 -0.55
C LEU A 112 -9.74 12.50 0.46
N GLN A 113 -9.55 11.17 0.54
CA GLN A 113 -8.41 10.56 1.17
C GLN A 113 -7.59 9.80 0.14
N LEU A 114 -6.30 10.10 0.03
CA LEU A 114 -5.35 9.30 -0.72
C LEU A 114 -4.61 8.41 0.25
N VAL A 115 -4.44 7.15 -0.11
CA VAL A 115 -3.73 6.16 0.69
C VAL A 115 -2.65 5.51 -0.17
N TYR A 116 -1.43 5.52 0.33
CA TYR A 116 -0.33 4.78 -0.29
C TYR A 116 -0.34 3.33 0.15
N ASP A 117 -0.04 2.44 -0.77
CA ASP A 117 0.25 1.06 -0.44
C ASP A 117 1.58 0.96 0.31
N HIS A 118 1.74 -0.14 1.06
CA HIS A 118 2.95 -0.38 1.84
C HIS A 118 4.21 -0.39 0.98
N ASP A 119 4.10 -0.92 -0.24
CA ASP A 119 5.22 -1.10 -1.18
C ASP A 119 5.33 -0.02 -2.25
N HIS A 120 4.67 1.12 -2.05
CA HIS A 120 4.86 2.26 -2.94
C HIS A 120 6.36 2.48 -3.24
N PRO A 121 6.76 2.78 -4.49
CA PRO A 121 5.96 3.04 -5.69
C PRO A 121 5.57 1.80 -6.49
N HIS A 122 5.87 0.61 -5.99
CA HIS A 122 5.63 -0.67 -6.66
C HIS A 122 4.22 -1.16 -6.32
N GLY A 123 3.26 -0.89 -7.17
CA GLY A 123 1.92 -1.46 -7.07
C GLY A 123 1.79 -2.59 -8.09
N ASP A 124 1.48 -3.79 -7.62
CA ASP A 124 1.21 -4.95 -8.50
C ASP A 124 -0.26 -5.02 -8.90
N ASP A 125 -1.13 -4.24 -8.25
CA ASP A 125 -2.57 -4.26 -8.43
C ASP A 125 -3.07 -3.24 -9.46
N TYR A 126 -4.23 -3.54 -10.02
CA TYR A 126 -4.97 -2.63 -10.88
C TYR A 126 -5.36 -1.37 -10.07
N GLY A 127 -4.88 -0.21 -10.48
CA GLY A 127 -5.06 1.06 -9.75
C GLY A 127 -3.75 1.70 -9.29
N GLY A 128 -2.63 0.96 -9.36
CA GLY A 128 -1.31 1.43 -8.93
C GLY A 128 -1.15 1.38 -7.41
N SER A 129 -0.12 2.02 -6.90
CA SER A 129 0.26 2.01 -5.48
C SER A 129 -0.34 3.17 -4.66
N ILE A 130 -1.30 3.91 -5.22
CA ILE A 130 -1.99 5.01 -4.55
C ILE A 130 -3.48 4.91 -4.84
N SER A 131 -4.28 4.71 -3.81
CA SER A 131 -5.74 4.68 -3.91
C SER A 131 -6.35 6.01 -3.49
N VAL A 132 -7.35 6.51 -4.23
CA VAL A 132 -8.05 7.75 -3.92
C VAL A 132 -9.49 7.43 -3.53
N PHE A 133 -9.82 7.67 -2.28
CA PHE A 133 -11.15 7.43 -1.70
C PHE A 133 -11.90 8.74 -1.53
N PRO A 134 -13.06 8.92 -2.17
CA PRO A 134 -14.00 9.95 -1.79
C PRO A 134 -14.61 9.63 -0.43
N ILE A 135 -14.43 10.54 0.53
CA ILE A 135 -15.07 10.46 1.85
C ILE A 135 -16.47 11.07 1.79
N GLU A 136 -16.57 12.20 1.10
CA GLU A 136 -17.82 12.91 0.86
C GLU A 136 -17.77 13.56 -0.51
N PRO A 137 -18.74 13.24 -1.39
CA PRO A 137 -19.81 12.26 -1.18
C PRO A 137 -19.32 10.82 -1.14
N ASP A 138 -19.99 9.96 -0.36
CA ASP A 138 -19.72 8.51 -0.32
C ASP A 138 -20.19 7.86 -1.63
N LEU A 139 -19.28 7.18 -2.32
CA LEU A 139 -19.58 6.52 -3.59
C LEU A 139 -20.49 5.31 -3.45
N ASN A 140 -20.46 4.58 -2.33
CA ASN A 140 -21.37 3.48 -2.11
C ASN A 140 -22.81 4.00 -1.98
N ALA A 141 -23.01 5.06 -1.20
CA ALA A 141 -24.33 5.72 -1.06
C ALA A 141 -24.82 6.29 -2.41
N LEU A 142 -23.91 6.89 -3.19
CA LEU A 142 -24.25 7.38 -4.53
C LEU A 142 -24.61 6.23 -5.50
N THR A 143 -23.90 5.12 -5.45
CA THR A 143 -24.22 3.93 -6.27
C THR A 143 -25.59 3.38 -5.94
N GLU A 144 -25.95 3.30 -4.65
CA GLU A 144 -27.27 2.88 -4.20
C GLU A 144 -28.37 3.85 -4.66
N GLN A 145 -28.12 5.16 -4.58
CA GLN A 145 -29.06 6.19 -5.00
C GLN A 145 -29.30 6.19 -6.51
N LEU A 146 -28.27 5.92 -7.30
CA LEU A 146 -28.32 5.91 -8.76
C LEU A 146 -28.88 4.59 -9.32
N GLU A 147 -28.93 3.54 -8.50
CA GLU A 147 -29.27 2.17 -8.91
C GLU A 147 -28.38 1.62 -10.06
N GLU A 148 -27.24 2.25 -10.29
CA GLU A 148 -26.28 1.92 -11.35
C GLU A 148 -24.84 1.97 -10.81
N PRO A 149 -23.94 1.06 -11.24
CA PRO A 149 -22.56 1.13 -10.89
C PRO A 149 -21.89 2.38 -11.50
N ILE A 150 -21.13 3.10 -10.66
CA ILE A 150 -20.42 4.29 -11.10
C ILE A 150 -19.15 3.85 -11.87
N PRO A 151 -18.96 4.28 -13.15
CA PRO A 151 -17.80 3.93 -13.94
C PRO A 151 -16.48 4.41 -13.34
N HIS A 152 -15.40 3.72 -13.71
CA HIS A 152 -14.04 4.04 -13.28
C HIS A 152 -13.87 4.12 -11.76
N THR A 153 -14.51 3.19 -11.05
CA THR A 153 -14.31 2.94 -9.63
C THR A 153 -13.76 1.54 -9.40
N LEU A 154 -13.00 1.37 -8.34
CA LEU A 154 -12.43 0.09 -7.91
C LEU A 154 -12.96 -0.25 -6.54
N ARG A 155 -13.48 -1.47 -6.36
CA ARG A 155 -13.97 -1.95 -5.07
C ARG A 155 -12.86 -2.67 -4.32
N HIS A 156 -12.55 -2.23 -3.11
CA HIS A 156 -11.61 -2.88 -2.22
C HIS A 156 -12.31 -4.04 -1.50
N GLU A 157 -11.82 -5.26 -1.72
CA GLU A 157 -12.46 -6.48 -1.17
C GLU A 157 -12.51 -6.48 0.37
N ALA A 158 -11.45 -5.98 1.03
CA ALA A 158 -11.34 -6.02 2.49
C ALA A 158 -12.30 -5.05 3.20
N SER A 159 -12.52 -3.85 2.65
CA SER A 159 -13.37 -2.81 3.26
C SER A 159 -14.73 -2.64 2.58
N GLY A 160 -14.87 -3.08 1.34
CA GLY A 160 -16.03 -2.82 0.51
C GLY A 160 -16.12 -1.38 -0.02
N GLU A 161 -15.13 -0.54 0.31
CA GLU A 161 -15.08 0.85 -0.13
C GLU A 161 -14.76 0.96 -1.61
N LEU A 162 -15.26 2.03 -2.23
CA LEU A 162 -14.95 2.36 -3.62
C LEU A 162 -13.87 3.44 -3.67
N SER A 163 -12.80 3.18 -4.42
CA SER A 163 -11.82 4.18 -4.80
C SER A 163 -11.97 4.58 -6.27
N LEU A 164 -11.42 5.74 -6.62
CA LEU A 164 -11.38 6.21 -8.00
C LEU A 164 -10.30 5.46 -8.79
N CYS A 165 -10.61 5.08 -10.03
CA CYS A 165 -9.60 4.56 -10.95
C CYS A 165 -8.77 5.74 -11.47
N THR A 166 -7.59 5.95 -10.88
CA THR A 166 -6.71 7.09 -11.15
C THR A 166 -5.53 6.76 -12.07
N VAL A 167 -5.48 5.54 -12.59
CA VAL A 167 -4.41 5.10 -13.49
C VAL A 167 -5.00 4.73 -14.84
N ALA A 168 -4.48 5.32 -15.91
CA ALA A 168 -4.88 4.97 -17.24
C ALA A 168 -4.42 3.55 -17.59
N ALA A 169 -5.29 2.77 -18.26
CA ALA A 169 -4.98 1.39 -18.66
C ALA A 169 -3.71 1.28 -19.51
N GLU A 170 -3.38 2.32 -20.28
CA GLU A 170 -2.16 2.38 -21.06
C GLU A 170 -0.89 2.47 -20.22
N SER A 171 -0.96 3.08 -19.05
CA SER A 171 0.17 3.21 -18.11
C SER A 171 0.63 1.87 -17.55
N PHE A 172 -0.25 0.86 -17.45
CA PHE A 172 0.12 -0.50 -17.03
C PHE A 172 0.94 -1.27 -18.09
N ARG A 173 0.86 -0.86 -19.37
CA ARG A 173 1.55 -1.56 -20.47
C ARG A 173 3.02 -1.19 -20.62
N HIS A 174 3.48 -0.14 -19.96
CA HIS A 174 4.81 0.44 -20.16
C HIS A 174 5.84 0.05 -19.11
N GLY A 175 5.55 -0.93 -18.24
CA GLY A 175 6.54 -1.53 -17.36
C GLY A 175 6.84 -0.72 -16.10
N ARG A 176 7.75 -1.23 -15.31
CA ARG A 176 8.12 -0.83 -13.94
C ARG A 176 8.63 0.61 -13.74
N ASP A 177 8.68 1.42 -14.78
CA ASP A 177 9.30 2.75 -14.75
C ASP A 177 8.30 3.90 -14.53
N HIS A 178 7.00 3.61 -14.41
CA HIS A 178 5.99 4.63 -14.11
C HIS A 178 5.67 4.61 -12.61
N CYS A 179 6.29 5.53 -11.89
CA CYS A 179 5.94 5.85 -10.53
C CYS A 179 4.71 6.76 -10.53
N SER A 180 3.58 6.28 -10.02
CA SER A 180 2.45 7.14 -9.70
C SER A 180 2.82 8.00 -8.48
N THR A 181 2.55 9.31 -8.55
CA THR A 181 2.70 10.23 -7.41
C THR A 181 1.31 10.61 -6.88
N ALA A 182 1.21 11.03 -5.62
CA ALA A 182 -0.05 11.53 -5.08
C ALA A 182 -0.59 12.70 -5.92
N ALA A 183 0.28 13.58 -6.39
CA ALA A 183 -0.11 14.69 -7.24
C ALA A 183 -0.69 14.21 -8.59
N SER A 184 -0.11 13.18 -9.21
CA SER A 184 -0.66 12.59 -10.44
C SER A 184 -2.00 11.89 -10.20
N ALA A 185 -2.12 11.15 -9.11
CA ALA A 185 -3.37 10.49 -8.72
C ALA A 185 -4.49 11.52 -8.48
N LEU A 186 -4.20 12.64 -7.81
CA LEU A 186 -5.17 13.73 -7.63
C LEU A 186 -5.54 14.43 -8.93
N ALA A 187 -4.61 14.60 -9.88
CA ALA A 187 -4.93 15.17 -11.19
C ALA A 187 -5.93 14.28 -11.94
N TRP A 188 -5.74 12.95 -11.89
CA TRP A 188 -6.70 12.00 -12.45
C TRP A 188 -8.04 12.00 -11.68
N ALA A 189 -8.00 12.09 -10.34
CA ALA A 189 -9.21 12.22 -9.53
C ALA A 189 -10.00 13.49 -9.87
N ALA A 190 -9.33 14.63 -10.07
CA ALA A 190 -9.98 15.87 -10.49
C ALA A 190 -10.66 15.72 -11.86
N LYS A 191 -10.00 15.03 -12.81
CA LYS A 191 -10.59 14.72 -14.13
C LYS A 191 -11.81 13.81 -13.99
N TRP A 192 -11.72 12.77 -13.15
CA TRP A 192 -12.83 11.86 -12.86
C TRP A 192 -14.02 12.62 -12.26
N ILE A 193 -13.76 13.48 -11.25
CA ILE A 193 -14.78 14.29 -10.59
C ILE A 193 -15.49 15.18 -11.62
N ALA A 194 -14.75 15.84 -12.50
CA ALA A 194 -15.33 16.67 -13.55
C ALA A 194 -16.23 15.85 -14.50
N ALA A 195 -15.78 14.68 -14.93
CA ALA A 195 -16.55 13.80 -15.79
C ALA A 195 -17.82 13.28 -15.10
N PHE A 196 -17.71 12.87 -13.82
CA PHE A 196 -18.84 12.45 -13.00
C PHE A 196 -19.91 13.55 -12.88
N GLU A 197 -19.50 14.78 -12.55
CA GLU A 197 -20.43 15.89 -12.43
C GLU A 197 -21.09 16.28 -13.75
N LEU A 198 -20.35 16.26 -14.87
CA LEU A 198 -20.93 16.46 -16.20
C LEU A 198 -21.95 15.36 -16.55
N TRP A 199 -21.68 14.12 -16.17
CA TRP A 199 -22.63 13.03 -16.32
C TRP A 199 -23.88 13.28 -15.47
N MET A 200 -23.73 13.67 -14.21
CA MET A 200 -24.87 14.00 -13.32
C MET A 200 -25.70 15.18 -13.81
N LEU A 201 -25.09 16.13 -14.55
CA LEU A 201 -25.79 17.25 -15.18
C LEU A 201 -26.42 16.90 -16.53
N GLY A 202 -26.23 15.67 -17.03
CA GLY A 202 -26.75 15.21 -18.31
C GLY A 202 -25.96 15.69 -19.53
N GLU A 203 -24.79 16.32 -19.33
CA GLU A 203 -23.88 16.76 -20.40
C GLU A 203 -23.06 15.61 -21.00
N LEU A 204 -22.85 14.54 -20.23
CA LEU A 204 -22.26 13.29 -20.67
C LEU A 204 -23.26 12.15 -20.51
N SER A 205 -23.34 11.28 -21.54
CA SER A 205 -24.05 10.01 -21.39
C SER A 205 -23.20 9.02 -20.56
N MET A 206 -23.84 8.00 -19.96
CA MET A 206 -23.16 6.89 -19.29
C MET A 206 -22.10 6.24 -20.20
N ALA A 207 -22.40 6.02 -21.47
CA ALA A 207 -21.46 5.42 -22.43
C ALA A 207 -20.23 6.31 -22.69
N GLN A 208 -20.40 7.63 -22.63
CA GLN A 208 -19.26 8.58 -22.76
C GLN A 208 -18.42 8.58 -21.49
N PHE A 209 -19.07 8.61 -20.32
CA PHE A 209 -18.36 8.57 -19.04
C PHE A 209 -17.65 7.24 -18.83
N ALA A 210 -18.27 6.10 -19.17
CA ALA A 210 -17.64 4.77 -19.06
C ALA A 210 -16.57 4.52 -20.15
N GLY A 211 -16.52 5.34 -21.18
CA GLY A 211 -15.55 5.21 -22.27
C GLY A 211 -14.13 5.58 -21.84
N HIS A 212 -13.13 4.78 -22.27
CA HIS A 212 -11.71 5.01 -21.96
C HIS A 212 -11.08 6.26 -22.63
N ARG A 213 -11.87 7.16 -23.17
CA ARG A 213 -11.39 8.38 -23.84
C ARG A 213 -11.67 9.67 -23.07
N ILE A 214 -12.05 9.53 -21.81
CA ILE A 214 -12.17 10.68 -20.92
C ILE A 214 -10.80 11.06 -20.38
#